data_aee6bf83fe664767bbe50a95de7f597b
#
_entry.id   aee6bf83fe664767bbe50a95de7f597b
#
_cell.length_a   1.000
_cell.length_b   1.000
_cell.length_c   1.000
_cell.angle_alpha   90.00
_cell.angle_beta   90.00
_cell.angle_gamma   90.00
#
_symmetry.space_group_name_H-M   'P 1'
#
loop_
_entity.id
_entity.type
_entity.pdbx_description
1 polymer ?
#
loop_
_entity_poly.entity_id
_entity_poly.type
_entity_poly.pdbx_seq_one_letter_code
_entity_poly.pdbx_strand_id
1 'polypeptide(L)'
;QIGKSWIVKEFGQTHYKHTAIFNFDKQEELKSIFERTKDIKRIIGDLELYTNVPLKEEETLIFFDEIQECKPALNALKYFKEDAPNYHIIAAGSLLGVAINRKSKSDKEASSQSSNTFPVGKVSFLQMYPVTFREYLRMSDSSLMRQTELRLKDLEPLPEILFNKLTEQYRRYQVCGGLPKPCSNML
;
A
#
# COMPACT_ATOMS: atom_id res chain seq x y z
N GLN A 1 -4.48 -1.04 10.42
CA GLN A 1 -3.83 -1.81 9.34
C GLN A 1 -4.85 -2.10 8.25
N ILE A 2 -4.81 -1.36 7.14
CA ILE A 2 -5.79 -1.43 6.04
C ILE A 2 -5.48 -2.52 5.00
N GLY A 3 -4.50 -3.42 5.26
CA GLY A 3 -4.20 -4.56 4.38
C GLY A 3 -3.20 -4.30 3.26
N LYS A 4 -2.46 -3.18 3.26
CA LYS A 4 -1.46 -2.85 2.20
C LYS A 4 -0.52 -4.00 1.87
N SER A 5 0.20 -4.48 2.87
CA SER A 5 1.21 -5.53 2.69
C SER A 5 0.60 -6.86 2.23
N TRP A 6 -0.63 -7.16 2.64
CA TRP A 6 -1.33 -8.38 2.20
C TRP A 6 -1.66 -8.32 0.71
N ILE A 7 -2.26 -7.21 0.24
CA ILE A 7 -2.64 -7.04 -1.17
C ILE A 7 -1.41 -7.09 -2.08
N VAL A 8 -0.30 -6.44 -1.68
CA VAL A 8 0.93 -6.46 -2.48
C VAL A 8 1.52 -7.87 -2.57
N LYS A 9 1.49 -8.63 -1.49
CA LYS A 9 1.95 -10.03 -1.49
C LYS A 9 1.11 -10.90 -2.40
N GLU A 10 -0.21 -10.80 -2.30
CA GLU A 10 -1.15 -11.54 -3.15
C GLU A 10 -0.96 -11.18 -4.63
N PHE A 11 -0.84 -9.90 -4.93
CA PHE A 11 -0.55 -9.42 -6.28
C PHE A 11 0.76 -9.97 -6.80
N GLY A 12 1.83 -9.95 -6.00
CA GLY A 12 3.13 -10.48 -6.38
C GLY A 12 3.09 -11.99 -6.69
N GLN A 13 2.45 -12.77 -5.82
CA GLN A 13 2.31 -14.22 -6.00
C GLN A 13 1.48 -14.60 -7.23
N THR A 14 0.50 -13.76 -7.59
CA THR A 14 -0.41 -14.04 -8.72
C THR A 14 0.18 -13.63 -10.07
N HIS A 15 0.98 -12.55 -10.12
CA HIS A 15 1.37 -11.91 -11.37
C HIS A 15 2.88 -11.98 -11.68
N TYR A 16 3.70 -12.42 -10.73
CA TYR A 16 5.15 -12.49 -10.89
C TYR A 16 5.68 -13.90 -10.62
N LYS A 17 6.82 -14.24 -11.23
CA LYS A 17 7.50 -15.51 -10.94
C LYS A 17 8.08 -15.51 -9.52
N HIS A 18 8.57 -14.35 -9.10
CA HIS A 18 9.18 -14.15 -7.79
C HIS A 18 8.66 -12.88 -7.13
N THR A 19 8.59 -12.88 -5.81
CA THR A 19 8.27 -11.69 -5.02
C THR A 19 9.30 -11.55 -3.91
N ALA A 20 10.11 -10.51 -3.98
CA ALA A 20 11.10 -10.20 -2.96
C ALA A 20 10.56 -9.11 -2.02
N ILE A 21 10.51 -9.41 -0.72
CA ILE A 21 9.88 -8.55 0.29
C ILE A 21 10.95 -8.06 1.26
N PHE A 22 11.06 -6.74 1.40
CA PHE A 22 11.99 -6.06 2.28
C PHE A 22 11.22 -5.17 3.25
N ASN A 23 11.25 -5.50 4.55
CA ASN A 23 10.56 -4.75 5.58
C ASN A 23 11.55 -3.94 6.40
N PHE A 24 11.56 -2.61 6.24
CA PHE A 24 12.54 -1.71 6.86
C PHE A 24 12.31 -1.45 8.36
N ASP A 25 11.14 -1.79 8.88
CA ASP A 25 10.85 -1.74 10.31
C ASP A 25 11.46 -2.94 11.06
N LYS A 26 11.48 -4.12 10.40
CA LYS A 26 11.94 -5.37 11.01
C LYS A 26 13.39 -5.74 10.70
N GLN A 27 13.94 -5.22 9.60
CA GLN A 27 15.23 -5.65 9.03
C GLN A 27 16.16 -4.43 8.96
N GLU A 28 16.76 -4.09 10.10
CA GLU A 28 17.63 -2.90 10.19
C GLU A 28 18.85 -2.97 9.28
N GLU A 29 19.36 -4.18 9.01
CA GLU A 29 20.53 -4.40 8.16
C GLU A 29 20.30 -3.89 6.73
N LEU A 30 19.05 -3.91 6.24
CA LEU A 30 18.69 -3.39 4.92
C LEU A 30 19.04 -1.90 4.75
N LYS A 31 19.00 -1.12 5.83
CA LYS A 31 19.29 0.31 5.80
C LYS A 31 20.71 0.58 5.33
N SER A 32 21.65 -0.27 5.78
CA SER A 32 23.07 -0.16 5.44
C SER A 32 23.34 -0.35 3.93
N ILE A 33 22.54 -1.15 3.23
CA ILE A 33 22.66 -1.37 1.78
C ILE A 33 22.43 -0.06 1.03
N PHE A 34 21.39 0.69 1.40
CA PHE A 34 21.00 1.95 0.76
C PHE A 34 21.83 3.14 1.24
N GLU A 35 22.48 3.07 2.39
CA GLU A 35 23.37 4.12 2.90
C GLU A 35 24.75 4.10 2.23
N ARG A 36 25.23 2.91 1.85
CA ARG A 36 26.56 2.72 1.27
C ARG A 36 26.71 3.23 -0.16
N THR A 37 25.62 3.16 -0.94
CA THR A 37 25.69 3.47 -2.38
C THR A 37 24.38 3.96 -2.93
N LYS A 38 24.44 4.71 -4.02
CA LYS A 38 23.28 5.08 -4.86
C LYS A 38 23.27 4.31 -6.19
N ASP A 39 24.25 3.46 -6.43
CA ASP A 39 24.34 2.62 -7.62
C ASP A 39 23.30 1.49 -7.50
N ILE A 40 22.30 1.53 -8.38
CA ILE A 40 21.17 0.60 -8.36
C ILE A 40 21.63 -0.82 -8.66
N LYS A 41 22.61 -1.04 -9.51
CA LYS A 41 23.11 -2.39 -9.81
C LYS A 41 23.73 -3.05 -8.58
N ARG A 42 24.47 -2.27 -7.78
CA ARG A 42 25.03 -2.76 -6.53
C ARG A 42 23.95 -3.02 -5.49
N ILE A 43 22.98 -2.10 -5.35
CA ILE A 43 21.85 -2.28 -4.44
C ILE A 43 21.09 -3.57 -4.78
N ILE A 44 20.78 -3.81 -6.07
CA ILE A 44 20.09 -5.03 -6.51
C ILE A 44 20.91 -6.28 -6.14
N GLY A 45 22.22 -6.29 -6.43
CA GLY A 45 23.09 -7.41 -6.07
C GLY A 45 23.13 -7.69 -4.55
N ASP A 46 23.23 -6.65 -3.73
CA ASP A 46 23.21 -6.80 -2.26
C ASP A 46 21.85 -7.30 -1.76
N LEU A 47 20.74 -6.83 -2.35
CA LEU A 47 19.39 -7.32 -2.03
C LEU A 47 19.16 -8.77 -2.45
N GLU A 48 19.69 -9.21 -3.59
CA GLU A 48 19.65 -10.62 -4.03
C GLU A 48 20.39 -11.52 -3.03
N LEU A 49 21.60 -11.12 -2.65
CA LEU A 49 22.39 -11.85 -1.65
C LEU A 49 21.69 -11.93 -0.29
N TYR A 50 20.99 -10.86 0.08
CA TYR A 50 20.28 -10.81 1.37
C TYR A 50 19.08 -11.76 1.41
N THR A 51 18.30 -11.89 0.33
CA THR A 51 17.07 -12.67 0.31
C THR A 51 17.20 -14.06 -0.27
N ASN A 52 18.29 -14.35 -0.99
CA ASN A 52 18.43 -15.52 -1.86
C ASN A 52 17.30 -15.66 -2.91
N VAL A 53 16.64 -14.55 -3.26
CA VAL A 53 15.62 -14.48 -4.32
C VAL A 53 16.20 -13.74 -5.50
N PRO A 54 16.15 -14.30 -6.71
CA PRO A 54 16.66 -13.61 -7.89
C PRO A 54 15.80 -12.37 -8.19
N LEU A 55 16.46 -11.22 -8.30
CA LEU A 55 15.82 -9.96 -8.67
C LEU A 55 15.98 -9.74 -10.18
N LYS A 56 15.11 -10.36 -10.96
CA LYS A 56 15.11 -10.25 -12.42
C LYS A 56 14.13 -9.19 -12.89
N GLU A 57 14.56 -8.43 -13.88
CA GLU A 57 13.71 -7.45 -14.58
C GLU A 57 12.44 -8.13 -15.08
N GLU A 58 11.29 -7.46 -14.90
CA GLU A 58 9.94 -7.88 -15.32
C GLU A 58 9.42 -9.20 -14.71
N GLU A 59 10.31 -10.05 -14.15
CA GLU A 59 9.93 -11.34 -13.56
C GLU A 59 9.75 -11.30 -12.05
N THR A 60 10.42 -10.36 -11.36
CA THR A 60 10.38 -10.24 -9.90
C THR A 60 9.72 -8.94 -9.47
N LEU A 61 8.70 -9.07 -8.61
CA LEU A 61 8.18 -7.91 -7.89
C LEU A 61 9.05 -7.64 -6.66
N ILE A 62 9.62 -6.44 -6.59
CA ILE A 62 10.35 -5.94 -5.42
C ILE A 62 9.37 -5.16 -4.55
N PHE A 63 9.18 -5.59 -3.31
CA PHE A 63 8.28 -4.94 -2.37
C PHE A 63 9.04 -4.35 -1.18
N PHE A 64 9.06 -3.03 -1.08
CA PHE A 64 9.60 -2.27 0.05
C PHE A 64 8.48 -1.92 1.02
N ASP A 65 8.39 -2.65 2.13
CA ASP A 65 7.39 -2.43 3.17
C ASP A 65 7.95 -1.54 4.28
N GLU A 66 7.13 -0.63 4.80
CA GLU A 66 7.47 0.41 5.79
C GLU A 66 8.69 1.25 5.37
N ILE A 67 8.74 1.65 4.08
CA ILE A 67 9.89 2.33 3.47
C ILE A 67 10.23 3.68 4.15
N GLN A 68 9.29 4.31 4.87
CA GLN A 68 9.54 5.55 5.61
C GLN A 68 10.59 5.37 6.71
N GLU A 69 10.84 4.13 7.18
CA GLU A 69 11.87 3.81 8.16
C GLU A 69 13.30 3.88 7.59
N CYS A 70 13.42 3.99 6.24
CA CYS A 70 14.70 4.11 5.55
C CYS A 70 14.66 5.24 4.50
N LYS A 71 15.05 6.45 4.91
CA LYS A 71 15.13 7.61 4.00
C LYS A 71 16.01 7.37 2.77
N PRO A 72 17.20 6.72 2.87
CA PRO A 72 18.01 6.39 1.70
C PRO A 72 17.28 5.50 0.69
N ALA A 73 16.52 4.48 1.14
CA ALA A 73 15.73 3.63 0.27
C ALA A 73 14.61 4.40 -0.43
N LEU A 74 13.92 5.28 0.30
CA LEU A 74 12.91 6.16 -0.28
C LEU A 74 13.49 7.06 -1.39
N ASN A 75 14.67 7.64 -1.17
CA ASN A 75 15.37 8.44 -2.17
C ASN A 75 15.85 7.60 -3.37
N ALA A 76 16.21 6.33 -3.14
CA ALA A 76 16.66 5.41 -4.18
C ALA A 76 15.57 5.09 -5.22
N LEU A 77 14.28 5.22 -4.88
CA LEU A 77 13.17 5.03 -5.84
C LEU A 77 13.32 5.91 -7.08
N LYS A 78 13.90 7.11 -6.93
CA LYS A 78 14.21 8.00 -8.07
C LYS A 78 15.20 7.33 -9.02
N TYR A 79 16.28 6.80 -8.48
CA TYR A 79 17.34 6.18 -9.27
C TYR A 79 16.91 4.85 -9.90
N PHE A 80 16.09 4.07 -9.22
CA PHE A 80 15.45 2.89 -9.83
C PHE A 80 14.67 3.26 -11.09
N LYS A 81 13.88 4.35 -11.04
CA LYS A 81 13.12 4.80 -12.21
C LYS A 81 14.01 5.30 -13.35
N GLU A 82 15.14 5.95 -13.03
CA GLU A 82 16.05 6.54 -14.01
C GLU A 82 16.99 5.50 -14.62
N ASP A 83 17.60 4.63 -13.80
CA ASP A 83 18.71 3.76 -14.18
C ASP A 83 18.29 2.30 -14.37
N ALA A 84 17.13 1.88 -13.84
CA ALA A 84 16.66 0.51 -13.89
C ALA A 84 15.12 0.43 -14.02
N PRO A 85 14.53 1.02 -15.07
CA PRO A 85 13.07 1.17 -15.22
C PRO A 85 12.31 -0.14 -15.41
N ASN A 86 13.00 -1.24 -15.76
CA ASN A 86 12.40 -2.56 -15.97
C ASN A 86 12.21 -3.35 -14.66
N TYR A 87 12.75 -2.86 -13.54
CA TYR A 87 12.44 -3.44 -12.24
C TYR A 87 11.09 -2.94 -11.72
N HIS A 88 10.20 -3.86 -11.43
CA HIS A 88 8.88 -3.54 -10.90
C HIS A 88 8.95 -3.42 -9.37
N ILE A 89 8.71 -2.22 -8.87
CA ILE A 89 8.85 -1.90 -7.45
C ILE A 89 7.52 -1.35 -6.91
N ILE A 90 7.08 -1.91 -5.80
CA ILE A 90 6.03 -1.34 -4.97
C ILE A 90 6.64 -0.95 -3.63
N ALA A 91 6.38 0.27 -3.19
CA ALA A 91 6.79 0.75 -1.87
C ALA A 91 5.53 1.09 -1.05
N ALA A 92 5.46 0.59 0.17
CA ALA A 92 4.38 0.89 1.10
C ALA A 92 4.88 1.55 2.37
N GLY A 93 4.07 2.45 2.91
CA GLY A 93 4.33 3.12 4.19
C GLY A 93 3.09 3.81 4.73
N SER A 94 2.98 3.89 6.05
CA SER A 94 1.81 4.46 6.72
C SER A 94 1.76 6.00 6.66
N LEU A 95 2.90 6.66 6.50
CA LEU A 95 3.05 8.12 6.57
C LEU A 95 3.49 8.77 5.25
N LEU A 96 3.58 8.01 4.14
CA LEU A 96 4.04 8.54 2.86
C LEU A 96 3.19 9.72 2.38
N GLY A 97 1.87 9.68 2.55
CA GLY A 97 0.97 10.78 2.18
C GLY A 97 1.14 12.04 3.04
N VAL A 98 1.51 11.90 4.31
CA VAL A 98 1.73 13.03 5.23
C VAL A 98 3.06 13.72 4.95
N ALA A 99 4.10 12.95 4.63
CA ALA A 99 5.41 13.49 4.26
C ALA A 99 5.35 14.34 2.98
N ILE A 100 4.48 13.97 2.04
CA ILE A 100 4.24 14.70 0.79
C ILE A 100 3.47 16.01 1.05
N ASN A 101 2.39 15.96 1.82
CA ASN A 101 1.53 17.12 2.07
C ASN A 101 2.15 18.20 2.96
N ARG A 102 3.12 17.84 3.82
CA ARG A 102 3.81 18.84 4.66
C ARG A 102 4.70 19.78 3.84
N LYS A 103 5.21 19.36 2.68
CA LYS A 103 6.06 20.21 1.83
C LYS A 103 5.28 21.23 0.98
N SER A 104 4.01 21.01 0.70
CA SER A 104 3.21 21.98 -0.08
C SER A 104 2.78 23.24 0.71
N LYS A 105 2.97 23.25 2.03
CA LYS A 105 2.57 24.38 2.90
C LYS A 105 3.72 25.18 3.52
N SER A 106 4.98 24.70 3.44
CA SER A 106 6.13 25.34 4.13
C SER A 106 7.22 25.90 3.22
N ASP A 107 7.05 25.91 1.89
CA ASP A 107 8.10 26.34 0.95
C ASP A 107 8.21 27.86 0.78
N LYS A 108 7.77 28.67 1.76
CA LYS A 108 8.02 30.13 1.71
C LYS A 108 9.10 30.64 2.63
N GLU A 109 9.57 29.88 3.59
CA GLU A 109 10.65 30.35 4.51
C GLU A 109 11.46 29.18 5.06
N ALA A 110 12.48 28.68 4.34
CA ALA A 110 13.66 28.09 4.97
C ALA A 110 14.75 27.84 3.94
N SER A 111 15.71 28.75 3.94
CA SER A 111 17.02 28.63 3.31
C SER A 111 17.80 27.44 3.91
N SER A 112 18.48 26.72 3.01
CA SER A 112 19.70 25.92 3.23
C SER A 112 19.67 24.77 4.24
N GLN A 113 19.93 23.61 3.70
CA GLN A 113 20.40 22.33 4.28
C GLN A 113 19.34 21.24 4.48
N SER A 114 19.58 20.18 3.72
CA SER A 114 18.91 18.89 3.57
C SER A 114 17.65 18.88 2.67
N SER A 115 17.89 18.77 1.36
CA SER A 115 16.89 18.44 0.34
C SER A 115 16.42 16.98 0.50
N ASN A 116 15.53 16.74 1.47
CA ASN A 116 14.75 15.51 1.53
C ASN A 116 13.68 15.55 0.44
N THR A 117 14.11 15.42 -0.81
CA THR A 117 13.23 15.49 -1.99
C THR A 117 12.59 14.11 -2.16
N PHE A 118 11.34 13.97 -1.73
CA PHE A 118 10.52 12.85 -2.18
C PHE A 118 10.55 12.83 -3.72
N PRO A 119 10.65 11.65 -4.38
CA PRO A 119 10.80 11.54 -5.84
C PRO A 119 9.49 11.90 -6.58
N VAL A 120 9.09 13.17 -6.48
CA VAL A 120 7.90 13.70 -7.17
C VAL A 120 8.05 13.53 -8.68
N GLY A 121 7.03 12.99 -9.34
CA GLY A 121 7.04 12.73 -10.79
C GLY A 121 7.78 11.46 -11.22
N LYS A 122 8.43 10.74 -10.31
CA LYS A 122 9.13 9.47 -10.60
C LYS A 122 8.39 8.24 -10.05
N VAL A 123 7.36 8.45 -9.25
CA VAL A 123 6.52 7.40 -8.65
C VAL A 123 5.06 7.71 -8.87
N SER A 124 4.25 6.66 -9.02
CA SER A 124 2.79 6.75 -9.03
C SER A 124 2.25 6.41 -7.65
N PHE A 125 1.24 7.16 -7.20
CA PHE A 125 0.64 6.97 -5.89
C PHE A 125 -0.67 6.20 -5.99
N LEU A 126 -0.79 5.18 -5.13
CA LEU A 126 -2.06 4.50 -4.88
C LEU A 126 -2.42 4.71 -3.41
N GLN A 127 -3.52 5.42 -3.17
CA GLN A 127 -4.02 5.63 -1.83
C GLN A 127 -5.02 4.55 -1.47
N MET A 128 -4.78 3.85 -0.37
CA MET A 128 -5.69 2.84 0.17
C MET A 128 -6.46 3.40 1.35
N TYR A 129 -7.73 3.07 1.40
CA TYR A 129 -8.66 3.44 2.47
C TYR A 129 -9.12 2.19 3.23
N PRO A 130 -9.65 2.33 4.45
CA PRO A 130 -10.40 1.27 5.09
C PRO A 130 -11.54 0.77 4.19
N VAL A 131 -11.94 -0.48 4.36
CA VAL A 131 -13.07 -1.10 3.65
C VAL A 131 -14.33 -0.28 3.94
N THR A 132 -15.04 0.14 2.90
CA THR A 132 -16.31 0.84 3.03
C THR A 132 -17.42 -0.11 3.47
N PHE A 133 -18.53 0.42 4.02
CA PHE A 133 -19.68 -0.42 4.38
C PHE A 133 -20.25 -1.18 3.17
N ARG A 134 -20.21 -0.57 1.98
CA ARG A 134 -20.63 -1.21 0.74
C ARG A 134 -19.76 -2.41 0.36
N GLU A 135 -18.45 -2.28 0.50
CA GLU A 135 -17.50 -3.37 0.27
C GLU A 135 -17.65 -4.47 1.32
N TYR A 136 -17.85 -4.09 2.59
CA TYR A 136 -18.14 -5.02 3.67
C TYR A 136 -19.41 -5.84 3.38
N LEU A 137 -20.53 -5.19 3.00
CA LEU A 137 -21.76 -5.88 2.62
C LEU A 137 -21.57 -6.82 1.43
N ARG A 138 -20.78 -6.43 0.44
CA ARG A 138 -20.51 -7.29 -0.73
C ARG A 138 -19.79 -8.57 -0.32
N MET A 139 -18.97 -8.53 0.73
CA MET A 139 -18.26 -9.69 1.27
C MET A 139 -19.14 -10.52 2.20
N SER A 140 -19.93 -9.87 3.07
CA SER A 140 -20.71 -10.52 4.14
C SER A 140 -22.07 -11.06 3.66
N ASP A 141 -22.77 -10.29 2.84
CA ASP A 141 -24.10 -10.64 2.29
C ASP A 141 -24.29 -9.98 0.92
N SER A 142 -23.79 -10.64 -0.11
CA SER A 142 -23.89 -10.15 -1.50
C SER A 142 -25.33 -10.03 -2.01
N SER A 143 -26.26 -10.84 -1.46
CA SER A 143 -27.69 -10.78 -1.80
C SER A 143 -28.34 -9.53 -1.22
N LEU A 144 -28.07 -9.24 0.06
CA LEU A 144 -28.54 -8.03 0.73
C LEU A 144 -27.99 -6.79 0.03
N MET A 145 -26.72 -6.81 -0.35
CA MET A 145 -26.08 -5.73 -1.10
C MET A 145 -26.78 -5.47 -2.42
N ARG A 146 -27.02 -6.53 -3.21
CA ARG A 146 -27.68 -6.44 -4.53
C ARG A 146 -29.10 -5.88 -4.42
N GLN A 147 -29.89 -6.38 -3.46
CA GLN A 147 -31.27 -5.90 -3.25
C GLN A 147 -31.30 -4.41 -2.85
N THR A 148 -30.32 -4.00 -2.02
CA THR A 148 -30.20 -2.60 -1.61
C THR A 148 -29.82 -1.69 -2.79
N GLU A 149 -28.86 -2.11 -3.63
CA GLU A 149 -28.43 -1.35 -4.81
C GLU A 149 -29.56 -1.16 -5.83
N LEU A 150 -30.37 -2.19 -6.06
CA LEU A 150 -31.53 -2.09 -6.97
C LEU A 150 -32.50 -1.00 -6.50
N ARG A 151 -32.88 -1.02 -5.23
CA ARG A 151 -33.82 -0.03 -4.70
C ARG A 151 -33.25 1.37 -4.61
N LEU A 152 -31.96 1.52 -4.27
CA LEU A 152 -31.28 2.82 -4.31
C LEU A 152 -31.23 3.40 -5.73
N LYS A 153 -31.08 2.55 -6.75
CA LYS A 153 -31.07 2.98 -8.15
C LYS A 153 -32.41 3.56 -8.60
N ASP A 154 -33.50 2.95 -8.14
CA ASP A 154 -34.85 3.35 -8.48
C ASP A 154 -35.45 4.34 -7.45
N LEU A 155 -34.68 4.74 -6.44
CA LEU A 155 -35.10 5.62 -5.32
C LEU A 155 -36.33 5.08 -4.57
N GLU A 156 -36.48 3.76 -4.51
CA GLU A 156 -37.58 3.13 -3.78
C GLU A 156 -37.31 3.03 -2.30
N PRO A 157 -38.34 3.16 -1.44
CA PRO A 157 -38.21 2.93 -0.01
C PRO A 157 -37.77 1.49 0.29
N LEU A 158 -36.93 1.36 1.31
CA LEU A 158 -36.50 0.04 1.79
C LEU A 158 -37.63 -0.61 2.59
N PRO A 159 -38.03 -1.86 2.28
CA PRO A 159 -38.91 -2.63 3.17
C PRO A 159 -38.30 -2.77 4.57
N GLU A 160 -39.12 -2.82 5.57
CA GLU A 160 -38.70 -2.89 6.98
C GLU A 160 -37.73 -4.06 7.25
N ILE A 161 -38.01 -5.23 6.68
CA ILE A 161 -37.12 -6.41 6.80
C ILE A 161 -35.73 -6.12 6.24
N LEU A 162 -35.65 -5.46 5.09
CA LEU A 162 -34.37 -5.11 4.44
C LEU A 162 -33.62 -4.06 5.26
N PHE A 163 -34.34 -3.06 5.77
CA PHE A 163 -33.80 -2.02 6.62
C PHE A 163 -33.21 -2.59 7.91
N ASN A 164 -33.94 -3.50 8.57
CA ASN A 164 -33.49 -4.14 9.82
C ASN A 164 -32.20 -4.97 9.59
N LYS A 165 -32.14 -5.74 8.50
CA LYS A 165 -30.93 -6.50 8.14
C LYS A 165 -29.74 -5.56 7.87
N LEU A 166 -29.95 -4.49 7.10
CA LEU A 166 -28.91 -3.50 6.84
C LEU A 166 -28.41 -2.84 8.12
N THR A 167 -29.33 -2.49 9.03
CA THR A 167 -28.98 -1.89 10.31
C THR A 167 -28.14 -2.82 11.17
N GLU A 168 -28.46 -4.11 11.18
CA GLU A 168 -27.65 -5.12 11.89
C GLU A 168 -26.25 -5.23 11.29
N GLN A 169 -26.14 -5.33 9.98
CA GLN A 169 -24.84 -5.39 9.31
C GLN A 169 -24.03 -4.09 9.50
N TYR A 170 -24.68 -2.95 9.51
CA TYR A 170 -24.02 -1.68 9.78
C TYR A 170 -23.47 -1.59 11.20
N ARG A 171 -24.20 -2.08 12.20
CA ARG A 171 -23.69 -2.16 13.59
C ARG A 171 -22.45 -3.05 13.69
N ARG A 172 -22.45 -4.20 13.01
CA ARG A 172 -21.28 -5.09 12.94
C ARG A 172 -20.09 -4.37 12.27
N TYR A 173 -20.34 -3.70 11.16
CA TYR A 173 -19.32 -2.92 10.45
C TYR A 173 -18.74 -1.82 11.34
N GLN A 174 -19.54 -1.11 12.13
CA GLN A 174 -19.04 -0.08 13.05
C GLN A 174 -18.05 -0.64 14.09
N VAL A 175 -18.23 -1.86 14.52
CA VAL A 175 -17.31 -2.52 15.46
C VAL A 175 -15.97 -2.85 14.79
N CYS A 176 -15.98 -3.33 13.55
CA CYS A 176 -14.73 -3.63 12.84
C CYS A 176 -14.04 -2.38 12.25
N GLY A 177 -14.76 -1.26 12.11
CA GLY A 177 -14.21 0.01 11.64
C GLY A 177 -13.63 -0.03 10.23
N GLY A 178 -14.07 -0.95 9.37
CA GLY A 178 -13.56 -1.14 8.02
C GLY A 178 -12.13 -1.69 7.95
N LEU A 179 -11.61 -2.24 9.05
CA LEU A 179 -10.31 -2.91 9.05
C LEU A 179 -10.46 -4.36 8.58
N PRO A 180 -9.66 -4.83 7.59
CA PRO A 180 -9.86 -6.15 7.00
C PRO A 180 -9.81 -7.31 7.99
N LYS A 181 -8.86 -7.33 8.95
CA LYS A 181 -8.76 -8.39 9.96
C LYS A 181 -9.98 -8.50 10.87
N PRO A 182 -10.44 -7.42 11.55
CA PRO A 182 -11.68 -7.47 12.32
C PRO A 182 -12.90 -7.86 11.48
N CYS A 183 -13.01 -7.32 10.25
CA CYS A 183 -14.13 -7.66 9.37
C CYS A 183 -14.14 -9.14 8.99
N SER A 184 -13.01 -9.75 8.67
CA SER A 184 -12.94 -11.18 8.32
C SER A 184 -13.25 -12.11 9.50
N ASN A 185 -12.99 -11.68 10.74
CA ASN A 185 -13.30 -12.46 11.94
C ASN A 185 -14.79 -12.38 12.35
N MET A 186 -15.56 -11.48 11.74
CA MET A 186 -16.99 -11.28 12.02
C MET A 186 -17.91 -11.85 10.92
N LEU A 187 -17.31 -12.37 9.84
CA LEU A 187 -17.97 -13.07 8.73
C LEU A 187 -18.01 -14.58 8.99
#